data_a82ced9082182305ad2df063a5da401a
#
_entry.id   a82ced9082182305ad2df063a5da401a
#
_cell.length_a   1.000
_cell.length_b   1.000
_cell.length_c   1.000
_cell.angle_alpha   90.00
_cell.angle_beta   90.00
_cell.angle_gamma   90.00
#
_symmetry.space_group_name_H-M   'P 1'
#
loop_
_entity.id
_entity.type
_entity.pdbx_description
1 polymer ?
#
loop_
_entity_poly.entity_id
_entity_poly.type
_entity_poly.pdbx_seq_one_letter_code
_entity_poly.pdbx_strand_id
1 'polypeptide(L)' 'GENLKKRIKELEAQLRRAEIKAEFYDEMINVAEAKFKIPIRKKAGAKQ' A
#
# COMPACT_ATOMS: atom_id res chain seq x y z
N GLY A 1 -25.14 14.92 7.71
CA GLY A 1 -25.62 15.80 6.70
C GLY A 1 -24.86 15.71 5.42
N GLU A 2 -25.13 16.62 4.55
CA GLU A 2 -24.52 16.63 3.23
C GLU A 2 -23.01 16.75 3.27
N ASN A 3 -22.52 17.63 4.14
CA ASN A 3 -21.07 17.80 4.24
C ASN A 3 -20.39 16.54 4.73
N LEU A 4 -21.01 15.88 5.66
CA LEU A 4 -20.44 14.66 6.21
C LEU A 4 -20.41 13.54 5.17
N LYS A 5 -21.47 13.41 4.40
CA LYS A 5 -21.52 12.41 3.35
C LYS A 5 -20.45 12.66 2.31
N LYS A 6 -20.28 13.91 1.96
CA LYS A 6 -19.27 14.29 0.98
C LYS A 6 -17.88 13.96 1.49
N ARG A 7 -17.66 14.25 2.77
CA ARG A 7 -16.37 13.97 3.37
C ARG A 7 -16.08 12.47 3.39
N ILE A 8 -17.09 11.68 3.69
CA ILE A 8 -16.93 10.23 3.71
C ILE A 8 -16.54 9.72 2.33
N LYS A 9 -17.19 10.24 1.30
CA LYS A 9 -16.87 9.81 -0.05
C LYS A 9 -15.44 10.17 -0.43
N GLU A 10 -15.01 11.34 0.00
CA GLU A 10 -13.64 11.77 -0.30
C GLU A 10 -12.64 10.87 0.40
N LEU A 11 -12.93 10.54 1.65
CA LEU A 11 -12.02 9.67 2.40
C LEU A 11 -11.98 8.27 1.82
N GLU A 12 -13.13 7.78 1.38
CA GLU A 12 -13.17 6.48 0.75
C GLU A 12 -12.36 6.45 -0.53
N ALA A 13 -12.43 7.53 -1.30
CA ALA A 13 -11.66 7.60 -2.53
C ALA A 13 -10.17 7.66 -2.24
N GLN A 14 -9.79 8.40 -1.21
CA GLN A 14 -8.39 8.49 -0.83
C GLN A 14 -7.88 7.13 -0.35
N LEU A 15 -8.70 6.44 0.42
CA LEU A 15 -8.32 5.12 0.90
C LEU A 15 -8.12 4.15 -0.25
N ARG A 16 -9.02 4.19 -1.21
CA ARG A 16 -8.92 3.30 -2.36
C ARG A 16 -7.65 3.56 -3.14
N ARG A 17 -7.31 4.83 -3.32
CA ARG A 17 -6.09 5.16 -4.03
C ARG A 17 -4.85 4.72 -3.26
N ALA A 18 -4.90 4.85 -1.94
CA ALA A 18 -3.79 4.42 -1.12
C ALA A 18 -3.61 2.91 -1.17
N GLU A 19 -4.71 2.18 -1.19
CA GLU A 19 -4.66 0.73 -1.27
C GLU A 19 -4.08 0.27 -2.60
N ILE A 20 -4.46 0.95 -3.68
CA ILE A 20 -3.91 0.61 -5.00
C ILE A 20 -2.42 0.89 -5.02
N LYS A 21 -2.01 2.00 -4.44
CA LYS A 21 -0.61 2.35 -4.39
C LYS A 21 0.18 1.34 -3.57
N ALA A 22 -0.41 0.89 -2.47
CA ALA A 22 0.24 -0.10 -1.62
C ALA A 22 0.44 -1.42 -2.38
N GLU A 23 -0.57 -1.85 -3.12
CA GLU A 23 -0.45 -3.06 -3.93
C GLU A 23 0.64 -2.91 -4.97
N PHE A 24 0.73 -1.74 -5.56
CA PHE A 24 1.75 -1.48 -6.56
C PHE A 24 3.14 -1.58 -5.96
N TYR A 25 3.32 -1.00 -4.78
CA TYR A 25 4.61 -1.08 -4.11
C TYR A 25 4.94 -2.51 -3.71
N ASP A 26 3.94 -3.28 -3.29
CA ASP A 26 4.13 -4.67 -2.97
C ASP A 26 4.68 -5.43 -4.18
N GLU A 27 4.08 -5.17 -5.34
CA GLU A 27 4.49 -5.81 -6.56
C GLU A 27 5.94 -5.45 -6.89
N MET A 28 6.29 -4.17 -6.74
CA MET A 28 7.65 -3.73 -7.00
C MET A 28 8.65 -4.40 -6.08
N ILE A 29 8.27 -4.54 -4.82
CA ILE A 29 9.14 -5.22 -3.86
C ILE A 29 9.30 -6.68 -4.22
N ASN A 30 8.21 -7.34 -4.62
CA ASN A 30 8.28 -8.72 -5.05
C ASN A 30 9.24 -8.89 -6.21
N VAL A 31 9.13 -8.00 -7.20
CA VAL A 31 10.00 -8.07 -8.35
C VAL A 31 11.45 -7.86 -7.96
N ALA A 32 11.70 -6.89 -7.09
CA ALA A 32 13.06 -6.60 -6.65
C ALA A 32 13.63 -7.77 -5.87
N GLU A 33 12.83 -8.36 -4.99
CA GLU A 33 13.30 -9.50 -4.22
C GLU A 33 13.68 -10.67 -5.12
N ALA A 34 12.86 -10.91 -6.13
CA ALA A 34 13.14 -11.99 -7.05
C ALA A 34 14.35 -11.70 -7.92
N LYS A 35 14.45 -10.47 -8.37
CA LYS A 35 15.54 -10.09 -9.26
C LYS A 35 16.88 -10.04 -8.56
N PHE A 36 16.92 -9.47 -7.39
CA PHE A 36 18.17 -9.32 -6.66
C PHE A 36 18.38 -10.40 -5.62
N LYS A 37 17.36 -11.25 -5.43
CA LYS A 37 17.46 -12.36 -4.49
C LYS A 37 17.76 -11.94 -3.08
N ILE A 38 17.12 -10.88 -2.65
CA ILE A 38 17.26 -10.41 -1.27
C ILE A 38 15.88 -10.30 -0.64
N PRO A 39 15.75 -10.73 0.60
CA PRO A 39 14.47 -10.66 1.30
C PRO A 39 14.24 -9.28 1.91
N ILE A 40 13.82 -8.36 1.09
CA ILE A 40 13.65 -6.98 1.53
C ILE A 40 12.63 -6.85 2.64
N ARG A 41 11.45 -7.44 2.46
CA ARG A 41 10.42 -7.34 3.47
C ARG A 41 10.80 -8.05 4.74
N LYS A 42 11.39 -9.21 4.60
CA LYS A 42 11.78 -9.98 5.75
C LYS A 42 12.76 -9.20 6.61
N LYS A 43 13.67 -8.52 5.95
CA LYS A 43 14.64 -7.74 6.67
C LYS A 43 13.97 -6.57 7.38
N ALA A 44 13.05 -5.92 6.71
CA ALA A 44 12.38 -4.78 7.29
C ALA A 44 11.50 -5.18 8.46
N GLY A 45 10.87 -6.34 8.38
CA GLY A 45 9.99 -6.77 9.41
C GLY A 45 10.60 -7.74 10.38
N ALA A 46 11.89 -7.85 10.37
CA ALA A 46 12.56 -8.87 11.17
C ALA A 46 12.30 -8.71 12.66
N LYS A 47 12.01 -7.53 13.09
CA LYS A 47 11.81 -7.35 14.49
C LYS A 47 10.47 -7.80 14.94
N GLN A 48 9.55 -8.17 14.09
CA GLN A 48 8.32 -8.64 14.58
C GLN A 48 8.38 -10.02 14.95
#